data_3f7d6cc6639fb62aeef43c07e2d952d3
#
_entry.id   3f7d6cc6639fb62aeef43c07e2d952d3
#
_cell.length_a   1.000
_cell.length_b   1.000
_cell.length_c   1.000
_cell.angle_alpha   90.00
_cell.angle_beta   90.00
_cell.angle_gamma   90.00
#
_symmetry.space_group_name_H-M   'P 1'
#
loop_
_entity.id
_entity.type
_entity.pdbx_description
1 polymer ?
#
loop_
_entity_poly.entity_id
_entity_poly.type
_entity_poly.pdbx_seq_one_letter_code
_entity_poly.pdbx_strand_id
1 'polypeptide(L)'
;MSDFAYPLHEECGVFGIYDRAGTEDVAAAAYSALYALQHRGQESCGIAVNDDGVINGHRDLGLVNEVFTPAVLGSLAKPTAHMATGHVRYATSGSRIRANAQPMIVRHGRGTMALCHNGNLTNALELRRQLENEGAIFHGSSDTEVICYLVTRNRLRMGSIETVSYTHLTLPTI
;
A
#
# COMPACT_ATOMS: atom_id res chain seq x y z
N MET A 1 18.03 16.04 34.69
CA MET A 1 18.04 14.96 33.70
C MET A 1 16.60 14.77 33.27
N SER A 2 16.20 15.36 32.16
CA SER A 2 14.84 15.25 31.63
C SER A 2 14.83 14.04 30.70
N ASP A 3 14.20 12.95 31.17
CA ASP A 3 13.89 11.81 30.31
C ASP A 3 12.95 12.27 29.17
N PHE A 4 13.52 12.47 28.01
CA PHE A 4 12.74 12.54 26.76
C PHE A 4 12.32 11.12 26.39
N ALA A 5 11.37 10.56 27.15
CA ALA A 5 10.64 9.41 26.69
C ALA A 5 9.72 9.90 25.55
N TYR A 6 10.19 9.79 24.31
CA TYR A 6 9.27 9.88 23.16
C TYR A 6 8.28 8.75 23.32
N PRO A 7 6.98 9.04 23.45
CA PRO A 7 5.99 7.97 23.48
C PRO A 7 6.14 7.15 22.20
N LEU A 8 6.24 5.83 22.33
CA LEU A 8 6.20 4.92 21.19
C LEU A 8 4.84 5.12 20.52
N HIS A 9 4.83 5.75 19.36
CA HIS A 9 3.64 5.86 18.53
C HIS A 9 3.48 4.56 17.76
N GLU A 10 2.28 3.99 17.81
CA GLU A 10 1.91 2.89 16.94
C GLU A 10 1.89 3.42 15.51
N GLU A 11 2.60 2.74 14.61
CA GLU A 11 2.72 3.12 13.21
C GLU A 11 2.25 1.96 12.34
N CYS A 12 1.80 2.28 11.12
CA CYS A 12 1.37 1.29 10.13
C CYS A 12 2.33 0.10 9.99
N GLY A 13 1.82 -1.04 9.53
CA GLY A 13 2.61 -2.21 9.15
C GLY A 13 2.50 -2.49 7.65
N VAL A 14 3.62 -2.80 7.02
CA VAL A 14 3.72 -3.23 5.61
C VAL A 14 4.30 -4.62 5.56
N PHE A 15 3.75 -5.45 4.69
CA PHE A 15 4.28 -6.78 4.38
C PHE A 15 4.36 -6.98 2.87
N GLY A 16 5.38 -7.70 2.42
CA GLY A 16 5.54 -8.12 1.05
C GLY A 16 6.16 -9.49 0.96
N ILE A 17 5.69 -10.32 0.04
CA ILE A 17 6.22 -11.64 -0.23
C ILE A 17 6.34 -11.85 -1.74
N TYR A 18 7.43 -12.49 -2.14
CA TYR A 18 7.61 -13.05 -3.46
C TYR A 18 8.07 -14.50 -3.34
N ASP A 19 7.21 -15.43 -3.72
CA ASP A 19 7.54 -16.87 -3.76
C ASP A 19 8.00 -17.25 -5.16
N ARG A 20 9.31 -17.43 -5.31
CA ARG A 20 9.92 -17.84 -6.57
C ARG A 20 9.58 -19.27 -6.96
N ALA A 21 9.37 -20.12 -5.99
CA ALA A 21 9.11 -21.54 -6.21
C ALA A 21 7.63 -21.81 -6.57
N GLY A 22 6.71 -20.91 -6.18
CA GLY A 22 5.28 -21.07 -6.40
C GLY A 22 4.67 -22.20 -5.55
N THR A 23 5.22 -22.42 -4.36
CA THR A 23 4.77 -23.48 -3.45
C THR A 23 3.92 -22.96 -2.31
N GLU A 24 3.98 -21.65 -2.06
CA GLU A 24 3.31 -21.01 -0.93
C GLU A 24 2.00 -20.35 -1.35
N ASP A 25 1.00 -20.42 -0.48
CA ASP A 25 -0.17 -19.55 -0.57
C ASP A 25 0.20 -18.15 -0.09
N VAL A 26 0.60 -17.29 -1.03
CA VAL A 26 1.04 -15.93 -0.73
C VAL A 26 -0.06 -15.06 -0.12
N ALA A 27 -1.34 -15.36 -0.37
CA ALA A 27 -2.46 -14.67 0.26
C ALA A 27 -2.59 -15.05 1.74
N ALA A 28 -2.48 -16.34 2.06
CA ALA A 28 -2.48 -16.83 3.44
C ALA A 28 -1.25 -16.34 4.22
N ALA A 29 -0.08 -16.31 3.58
CA ALA A 29 1.14 -15.75 4.18
C ALA A 29 0.98 -14.25 4.49
N ALA A 30 0.43 -13.47 3.56
CA ALA A 30 0.15 -12.06 3.77
C ALA A 30 -0.87 -11.84 4.90
N TYR A 31 -1.94 -12.62 4.94
CA TYR A 31 -2.92 -12.56 6.03
C TYR A 31 -2.26 -12.81 7.40
N SER A 32 -1.47 -13.87 7.52
CA SER A 32 -0.80 -14.24 8.76
C SER A 32 0.18 -13.16 9.22
N ALA A 33 0.92 -12.58 8.29
CA ALA A 33 1.84 -11.48 8.58
C ALA A 33 1.10 -10.21 9.03
N LEU A 34 0.01 -9.83 8.35
CA LEU A 34 -0.79 -8.66 8.75
C LEU A 34 -1.47 -8.89 10.10
N TYR A 35 -1.92 -10.10 10.40
CA TYR A 35 -2.47 -10.43 11.70
C TYR A 35 -1.43 -10.26 12.82
N ALA A 36 -0.19 -10.68 12.58
CA ALA A 36 0.91 -10.46 13.51
C ALA A 36 1.27 -8.96 13.65
N LEU A 37 1.09 -8.16 12.59
CA LEU A 37 1.33 -6.72 12.58
C LEU A 37 0.12 -5.89 13.05
N GLN A 38 -1.00 -6.53 13.42
CA GLN A 38 -2.26 -5.84 13.77
C GLN A 38 -2.09 -4.80 14.89
N HIS A 39 -1.19 -5.03 15.83
CA HIS A 39 -0.89 -4.09 16.91
C HIS A 39 -0.35 -2.75 16.41
N ARG A 40 0.19 -2.69 15.18
CA ARG A 40 0.71 -1.47 14.56
C ARG A 40 -0.36 -0.65 13.82
N GLY A 41 -1.49 -1.26 13.44
CA GLY A 41 -2.54 -0.57 12.70
C GLY A 41 -3.90 -1.24 12.84
N GLN A 42 -4.88 -0.52 13.38
CA GLN A 42 -6.20 -1.05 13.72
C GLN A 42 -7.35 -0.33 13.00
N GLU A 43 -7.05 0.58 12.09
CA GLU A 43 -8.07 1.36 11.38
C GLU A 43 -8.57 0.67 10.13
N SER A 44 -7.64 0.20 9.33
CA SER A 44 -7.92 -0.47 8.06
C SER A 44 -6.80 -1.43 7.70
N CYS A 45 -7.12 -2.39 6.86
CA CYS A 45 -6.14 -3.32 6.32
C CYS A 45 -6.48 -3.71 4.89
N GLY A 46 -5.50 -4.27 4.20
CA GLY A 46 -5.68 -4.74 2.83
C GLY A 46 -4.56 -5.65 2.38
N ILE A 47 -4.89 -6.51 1.41
CA ILE A 47 -3.95 -7.40 0.71
C ILE A 47 -4.20 -7.26 -0.79
N ALA A 48 -3.13 -7.20 -1.56
CA ALA A 48 -3.14 -7.34 -3.01
C ALA A 48 -2.23 -8.51 -3.41
N VAL A 49 -2.72 -9.32 -4.33
CA VAL A 49 -2.05 -10.52 -4.84
C VAL A 49 -1.87 -10.37 -6.34
N ASN A 50 -0.70 -10.74 -6.84
CA ASN A 50 -0.42 -10.80 -8.27
C ASN A 50 -0.54 -12.26 -8.73
N ASP A 51 -1.56 -12.50 -9.54
CA ASP A 51 -1.88 -13.78 -10.17
C ASP A 51 -1.51 -13.68 -11.66
N ASP A 52 -0.30 -14.10 -12.01
CA ASP A 52 0.24 -14.07 -13.38
C ASP A 52 0.02 -12.71 -14.10
N GLY A 53 0.39 -11.62 -13.43
CA GLY A 53 0.26 -10.25 -13.95
C GLY A 53 -1.09 -9.59 -13.71
N VAL A 54 -2.09 -10.32 -13.21
CA VAL A 54 -3.38 -9.78 -12.81
C VAL A 54 -3.36 -9.49 -11.31
N ILE A 55 -3.46 -8.21 -10.94
CA ILE A 55 -3.52 -7.82 -9.53
C ILE A 55 -4.96 -7.84 -9.04
N ASN A 56 -5.24 -8.71 -8.08
CA ASN A 56 -6.46 -8.78 -7.31
C ASN A 56 -6.19 -8.29 -5.89
N GLY A 57 -7.14 -7.58 -5.29
CA GLY A 57 -6.96 -7.13 -3.92
C GLY A 57 -8.27 -6.84 -3.23
N HIS A 58 -8.21 -6.91 -1.90
CA HIS A 58 -9.29 -6.52 -1.00
C HIS A 58 -8.73 -5.63 0.10
N ARG A 59 -9.44 -4.56 0.43
CA ARG A 59 -9.11 -3.63 1.50
C ARG A 59 -10.36 -3.01 2.07
N ASP A 60 -10.41 -2.87 3.38
CA ASP A 60 -11.53 -2.23 4.07
C ASP A 60 -11.11 -1.65 5.42
N LEU A 61 -12.04 -0.94 6.05
CA LEU A 61 -11.94 -0.49 7.44
C LEU A 61 -12.18 -1.67 8.37
N GLY A 62 -11.40 -1.78 9.45
CA GLY A 62 -11.53 -2.83 10.45
C GLY A 62 -10.23 -3.62 10.66
N LEU A 63 -10.33 -4.61 11.54
CA LEU A 63 -9.23 -5.51 11.88
C LEU A 63 -9.02 -6.58 10.80
N VAL A 64 -7.84 -7.15 10.74
CA VAL A 64 -7.47 -8.15 9.71
C VAL A 64 -8.44 -9.34 9.69
N ASN A 65 -8.82 -9.86 10.86
CA ASN A 65 -9.74 -10.98 10.97
C ASN A 65 -11.21 -10.61 10.66
N GLU A 66 -11.56 -9.33 10.71
CA GLU A 66 -12.90 -8.85 10.34
C GLU A 66 -13.00 -8.64 8.83
N VAL A 67 -11.97 -8.05 8.23
CA VAL A 67 -11.92 -7.71 6.81
C VAL A 67 -11.67 -8.96 5.95
N PHE A 68 -10.78 -9.84 6.39
CA PHE A 68 -10.41 -11.05 5.65
C PHE A 68 -11.16 -12.28 6.17
N THR A 69 -12.45 -12.35 5.90
CA THR A 69 -13.22 -13.57 6.11
C THR A 69 -12.68 -14.73 5.26
N PRO A 70 -12.97 -16.00 5.60
CA PRO A 70 -12.54 -17.15 4.79
C PRO A 70 -12.93 -17.03 3.31
N ALA A 71 -14.09 -16.45 3.02
CA ALA A 71 -14.56 -16.23 1.64
C ALA A 71 -13.72 -15.18 0.91
N VAL A 72 -13.39 -14.07 1.55
CA VAL A 72 -12.53 -13.02 0.99
C VAL A 72 -11.13 -13.55 0.75
N LEU A 73 -10.55 -14.22 1.75
CA LEU A 73 -9.21 -14.80 1.63
C LEU A 73 -9.15 -15.83 0.52
N GLY A 74 -10.14 -16.74 0.43
CA GLY A 74 -10.24 -17.73 -0.63
C GLY A 74 -10.40 -17.13 -2.03
N SER A 75 -10.96 -15.93 -2.15
CA SER A 75 -11.04 -15.22 -3.43
C SER A 75 -9.67 -14.69 -3.90
N LEU A 76 -8.75 -14.40 -2.96
CA LEU A 76 -7.40 -13.93 -3.23
C LEU A 76 -6.39 -15.08 -3.41
N ALA A 77 -6.63 -16.22 -2.79
CA ALA A 77 -5.79 -17.41 -2.92
C ALA A 77 -5.88 -17.96 -4.36
N LYS A 78 -4.75 -17.92 -5.09
CA LYS A 78 -4.66 -18.41 -6.45
C LYS A 78 -3.43 -19.30 -6.61
N PRO A 79 -3.55 -20.47 -7.25
CA PRO A 79 -2.44 -21.41 -7.43
C PRO A 79 -1.26 -20.82 -8.23
N THR A 80 -1.54 -19.83 -9.09
CA THR A 80 -0.57 -19.15 -9.95
C THR A 80 -0.05 -17.85 -9.36
N ALA A 81 -0.45 -17.53 -8.14
CA ALA A 81 -0.01 -16.31 -7.47
C ALA A 81 1.35 -16.51 -6.79
N HIS A 82 2.32 -15.70 -7.20
CA HIS A 82 3.69 -15.72 -6.67
C HIS A 82 4.05 -14.52 -5.81
N MET A 83 3.17 -13.52 -5.74
CA MET A 83 3.49 -12.25 -5.09
C MET A 83 2.28 -11.70 -4.37
N ALA A 84 2.49 -11.22 -3.15
CA ALA A 84 1.49 -10.46 -2.42
C ALA A 84 2.12 -9.28 -1.67
N THR A 85 1.32 -8.23 -1.46
CA THR A 85 1.64 -7.13 -0.55
C THR A 85 0.45 -6.82 0.32
N GLY A 86 0.70 -6.43 1.56
CA GLY A 86 -0.33 -6.11 2.52
C GLY A 86 0.03 -4.95 3.42
N HIS A 87 -1.00 -4.35 4.01
CA HIS A 87 -0.87 -3.19 4.87
C HIS A 87 -1.89 -3.21 5.99
N VAL A 88 -1.46 -2.82 7.19
CA VAL A 88 -2.33 -2.42 8.30
C VAL A 88 -2.08 -0.94 8.61
N ARG A 89 -3.16 -0.16 8.66
CA ARG A 89 -3.08 1.29 8.79
C ARG A 89 -3.42 1.74 10.20
N TYR A 90 -2.59 2.64 10.71
CA TYR A 90 -2.90 3.51 11.83
C TYR A 90 -3.10 4.94 11.32
N ALA A 91 -4.16 5.62 11.74
CA ALA A 91 -4.44 6.98 11.28
C ALA A 91 -3.55 7.99 11.99
N THR A 92 -2.44 8.36 11.35
CA THR A 92 -1.60 9.49 11.80
C THR A 92 -2.05 10.80 11.15
N SER A 93 -2.58 10.74 9.95
CA SER A 93 -3.10 11.88 9.19
C SER A 93 -4.14 11.42 8.17
N GLY A 94 -5.08 12.31 7.87
CA GLY A 94 -6.15 12.04 6.91
C GLY A 94 -7.42 11.45 7.55
N SER A 95 -8.52 11.50 6.81
CA SER A 95 -9.81 10.98 7.27
C SER A 95 -9.83 9.46 7.29
N ARG A 96 -10.56 8.90 8.27
CA ARG A 96 -10.84 7.46 8.37
C ARG A 96 -11.88 7.05 7.32
N ILE A 97 -11.41 6.92 6.09
CA ILE A 97 -12.23 6.53 4.95
C ILE A 97 -11.59 5.35 4.22
N ARG A 98 -12.43 4.50 3.64
CA ARG A 98 -12.00 3.33 2.87
C ARG A 98 -11.06 3.69 1.71
N ALA A 99 -11.21 4.87 1.13
CA ALA A 99 -10.34 5.35 0.05
C ALA A 99 -8.86 5.43 0.45
N ASN A 100 -8.57 5.66 1.74
CA ASN A 100 -7.21 5.72 2.27
C ASN A 100 -6.63 4.36 2.69
N ALA A 101 -7.44 3.29 2.68
CA ALA A 101 -6.95 1.95 2.96
C ALA A 101 -5.98 1.49 1.87
N GLN A 102 -4.93 0.78 2.27
CA GLN A 102 -3.91 0.27 1.37
C GLN A 102 -3.95 -1.26 1.33
N PRO A 103 -3.43 -1.91 0.25
CA PRO A 103 -2.70 -1.36 -0.90
C PRO A 103 -3.55 -0.46 -1.81
N MET A 104 -2.93 0.60 -2.35
CA MET A 104 -3.51 1.35 -3.46
C MET A 104 -3.32 0.56 -4.75
N ILE A 105 -4.41 0.20 -5.41
CA ILE A 105 -4.38 -0.52 -6.69
C ILE A 105 -4.74 0.46 -7.79
N VAL A 106 -3.80 0.67 -8.71
CA VAL A 106 -3.91 1.64 -9.81
C VAL A 106 -3.72 0.91 -11.14
N ARG A 107 -4.66 1.15 -12.07
CA ARG A 107 -4.55 0.68 -13.46
C ARG A 107 -4.13 1.83 -14.37
N HIS A 108 -3.19 1.55 -15.25
CA HIS A 108 -2.70 2.52 -16.22
C HIS A 108 -2.33 1.83 -17.53
N GLY A 109 -1.99 2.58 -18.58
CA GLY A 109 -1.75 2.06 -19.93
C GLY A 109 -0.65 1.00 -20.06
N ARG A 110 0.20 0.80 -19.04
CA ARG A 110 1.26 -0.22 -19.02
C ARG A 110 1.02 -1.31 -17.97
N GLY A 111 -0.21 -1.49 -17.51
CA GLY A 111 -0.59 -2.54 -16.57
C GLY A 111 -1.18 -2.04 -15.26
N THR A 112 -1.19 -2.90 -14.27
CA THR A 112 -1.70 -2.62 -12.92
C THR A 112 -0.55 -2.57 -11.93
N MET A 113 -0.68 -1.73 -10.92
CA MET A 113 0.26 -1.59 -9.82
C MET A 113 -0.50 -1.65 -8.50
N ALA A 114 0.05 -2.34 -7.51
CA ALA A 114 -0.35 -2.26 -6.12
C ALA A 114 0.78 -1.62 -5.30
N LEU A 115 0.46 -0.68 -4.43
CA LEU A 115 1.44 0.05 -3.64
C LEU A 115 1.00 0.14 -2.19
N CYS A 116 1.91 -0.24 -1.29
CA CYS A 116 1.85 0.00 0.14
C CYS A 116 2.94 1.00 0.52
N HIS A 117 2.60 1.93 1.41
CA HIS A 117 3.53 2.93 1.91
C HIS A 117 3.32 3.09 3.41
N ASN A 118 4.40 2.96 4.16
CA ASN A 118 4.46 3.31 5.56
C ASN A 118 5.40 4.50 5.72
N GLY A 119 4.84 5.66 5.99
CA GLY A 119 5.57 6.92 6.08
C GLY A 119 4.66 8.11 5.81
N ASN A 120 5.26 9.29 5.71
CA ASN A 120 4.56 10.53 5.44
C ASN A 120 5.40 11.44 4.54
N LEU A 121 4.87 11.79 3.38
CA LEU A 121 5.50 12.74 2.47
C LEU A 121 5.38 14.16 3.03
N THR A 122 6.52 14.80 3.33
CA THR A 122 6.56 16.16 3.89
C THR A 122 5.97 17.22 2.96
N ASN A 123 6.05 17.01 1.65
CA ASN A 123 5.55 17.92 0.62
C ASN A 123 4.30 17.38 -0.11
N ALA A 124 3.56 16.45 0.49
CA ALA A 124 2.39 15.81 -0.13
C ALA A 124 1.36 16.81 -0.67
N LEU A 125 1.07 17.88 0.09
CA LEU A 125 0.09 18.89 -0.31
C LEU A 125 0.53 19.70 -1.54
N GLU A 126 1.80 20.01 -1.64
CA GLU A 126 2.36 20.72 -2.79
C GLU A 126 2.29 19.86 -4.04
N LEU A 127 2.77 18.61 -3.93
CA LEU A 127 2.74 17.65 -5.03
C LEU A 127 1.31 17.34 -5.48
N ARG A 128 0.37 17.22 -4.54
CA ARG A 128 -1.04 17.03 -4.83
C ARG A 128 -1.61 18.18 -5.67
N ARG A 129 -1.37 19.43 -5.25
CA ARG A 129 -1.82 20.60 -6.00
C ARG A 129 -1.24 20.67 -7.42
N GLN A 130 0.05 20.32 -7.57
CA GLN A 130 0.66 20.24 -8.90
C GLN A 130 -0.02 19.19 -9.78
N LEU A 131 -0.27 18.00 -9.24
CA LEU A 131 -0.95 16.92 -9.96
C LEU A 131 -2.40 17.28 -10.30
N GLU A 132 -3.14 17.91 -9.39
CA GLU A 132 -4.52 18.38 -9.63
C GLU A 132 -4.55 19.42 -10.77
N ASN A 133 -3.59 20.35 -10.82
CA ASN A 133 -3.44 21.29 -11.90
C ASN A 133 -3.09 20.62 -13.26
N GLU A 134 -2.47 19.43 -13.21
CA GLU A 134 -2.20 18.59 -14.39
C GLU A 134 -3.38 17.68 -14.76
N GLY A 135 -4.50 17.76 -14.03
CA GLY A 135 -5.73 16.98 -14.28
C GLY A 135 -5.85 15.68 -13.49
N ALA A 136 -5.03 15.46 -12.46
CA ALA A 136 -5.19 14.29 -11.59
C ALA A 136 -6.44 14.42 -10.71
N ILE A 137 -7.19 13.33 -10.56
CA ILE A 137 -8.38 13.24 -9.71
C ILE A 137 -8.08 12.33 -8.53
N PHE A 138 -8.13 12.87 -7.33
CA PHE A 138 -7.89 12.14 -6.10
C PHE A 138 -9.20 11.66 -5.46
N HIS A 139 -9.18 10.45 -4.90
CA HIS A 139 -10.32 9.83 -4.23
C HIS A 139 -10.19 9.85 -2.70
N GLY A 140 -8.95 9.92 -2.23
CA GLY A 140 -8.61 9.96 -0.81
C GLY A 140 -7.79 11.19 -0.44
N SER A 141 -7.37 11.23 0.80
CA SER A 141 -6.48 12.25 1.34
C SER A 141 -5.06 11.74 1.63
N SER A 142 -4.79 10.45 1.32
CA SER A 142 -3.50 9.82 1.58
C SER A 142 -2.41 10.33 0.64
N ASP A 143 -1.23 10.56 1.19
CA ASP A 143 0.00 10.82 0.42
C ASP A 143 0.41 9.63 -0.46
N THR A 144 0.02 8.41 -0.09
CA THR A 144 0.21 7.20 -0.91
C THR A 144 -0.43 7.35 -2.29
N GLU A 145 -1.57 8.02 -2.39
CA GLU A 145 -2.23 8.28 -3.67
C GLU A 145 -1.40 9.25 -4.53
N VAL A 146 -0.77 10.25 -3.91
CA VAL A 146 0.18 11.14 -4.58
C VAL A 146 1.36 10.35 -5.14
N ILE A 147 1.92 9.42 -4.34
CA ILE A 147 3.01 8.53 -4.80
C ILE A 147 2.55 7.69 -6.00
N CYS A 148 1.35 7.12 -5.96
CA CYS A 148 0.81 6.35 -7.08
C CYS A 148 0.76 7.17 -8.38
N TYR A 149 0.30 8.43 -8.32
CA TYR A 149 0.28 9.32 -9.48
C TYR A 149 1.68 9.61 -10.01
N LEU A 150 2.64 9.93 -9.14
CA LEU A 150 4.01 10.23 -9.52
C LEU A 150 4.69 9.02 -10.18
N VAL A 151 4.56 7.84 -9.57
CA VAL A 151 5.12 6.59 -10.11
C VAL A 151 4.49 6.27 -11.46
N THR A 152 3.16 6.36 -11.58
CA THR A 152 2.45 6.08 -12.83
C THR A 152 2.86 7.05 -13.93
N ARG A 153 2.87 8.36 -13.65
CA ARG A 153 3.29 9.39 -14.59
C ARG A 153 4.69 9.15 -15.13
N ASN A 154 5.62 8.85 -14.24
CA ASN A 154 7.01 8.64 -14.61
C ASN A 154 7.20 7.31 -15.35
N ARG A 155 6.52 6.23 -14.94
CA ARG A 155 6.53 4.96 -15.65
C ARG A 155 6.03 5.08 -17.09
N LEU A 156 5.01 5.90 -17.32
CA LEU A 156 4.49 6.15 -18.68
C LEU A 156 5.51 6.90 -19.54
N ARG A 157 6.31 7.79 -18.94
CA ARG A 157 7.32 8.58 -19.64
C ARG A 157 8.64 7.83 -19.85
N MET A 158 9.13 7.09 -18.85
CA MET A 158 10.49 6.58 -18.82
C MET A 158 10.65 5.07 -19.09
N GLY A 159 9.59 4.32 -19.11
CA GLY A 159 9.61 2.89 -19.51
C GLY A 159 9.92 1.87 -18.41
N SER A 160 10.65 2.20 -17.33
CA SER A 160 10.89 1.27 -16.20
C SER A 160 10.53 1.86 -14.85
N ILE A 161 10.10 1.01 -13.89
CA ILE A 161 9.77 1.42 -12.52
C ILE A 161 11.02 1.77 -11.72
N GLU A 162 12.12 1.07 -11.94
CA GLU A 162 13.37 1.24 -11.21
C GLU A 162 13.95 2.64 -11.39
N THR A 163 13.96 3.13 -12.63
CA THR A 163 14.41 4.49 -12.95
C THR A 163 13.54 5.56 -12.28
N VAL A 164 12.25 5.29 -12.12
CA VAL A 164 11.30 6.23 -11.48
C VAL A 164 11.56 6.38 -9.98
N SER A 165 11.78 5.26 -9.29
CA SER A 165 11.99 5.26 -7.83
C SER A 165 13.28 5.98 -7.44
N TYR A 166 14.33 5.85 -8.26
CA TYR A 166 15.64 6.46 -7.98
C TYR A 166 15.73 7.95 -8.30
N THR A 167 15.00 8.44 -9.29
CA THR A 167 15.18 9.81 -9.79
C THR A 167 14.23 10.84 -9.19
N HIS A 168 13.11 10.42 -8.60
CA HIS A 168 12.04 11.37 -8.21
C HIS A 168 11.48 11.18 -6.80
N LEU A 169 11.83 10.10 -6.13
CA LEU A 169 11.47 9.85 -4.73
C LEU A 169 12.73 9.91 -3.85
N THR A 170 13.36 11.06 -3.76
CA THR A 170 14.22 11.34 -2.61
C THR A 170 13.31 11.50 -1.41
N LEU A 171 12.99 10.38 -0.76
CA LEU A 171 12.38 10.43 0.56
C LEU A 171 13.41 11.04 1.49
N PRO A 172 13.13 12.15 2.19
CA PRO A 172 13.99 12.58 3.27
C PRO A 172 13.98 11.46 4.31
N THR A 173 15.13 10.81 4.45
CA THR A 173 15.37 9.89 5.55
C THR A 173 15.50 10.77 6.80
N ILE A 174 14.57 10.65 7.71
CA ILE A 174 14.66 11.22 9.06
C ILE A 174 15.48 10.27 9.93
#